data_6525be5cedfa361cce04c353418fc8c8
#
_entry.id   6525be5cedfa361cce04c353418fc8c8
#
_cell.length_a   1.000
_cell.length_b   1.000
_cell.length_c   1.000
_cell.angle_alpha   90.00
_cell.angle_beta   90.00
_cell.angle_gamma   90.00
#
_symmetry.space_group_name_H-M   'P 1'
#
loop_
_entity.id
_entity.type
_entity.pdbx_description
1 polymer ?
#
loop_
_entity_poly.entity_id
_entity_poly.type
_entity_poly.pdbx_seq_one_letter_code
_entity_poly.pdbx_strand_id
1 'polypeptide(L)'
;MSALKTQAPDTFRDSLATIDAEGKRVWLYPKKPSGRLYNYRKLLSYGFLALLLAGPWLRLNDLPLLLLNLPARKFIILGQIFWPQDFFILLLASLTFLVFIILFTVVYGRVFCGWVCPQTIFLEMVFRRIEYWLEGDAPQQKALDRSELNWNKLWRKTTKHALFVLISFIIANTFLAYIIGTDELVKIVTDSPTEHLGGLTAMVLFTGVFYAVFARFREQVCTIACPYGRLQGVLLDKDSLVVAYDYKRGEPREKMRKNQLRTAGDCIDCNQCVQVCPTGIDIRNGAQQMECTNCTACIDACNAIMNLVNLPEGLIRHASENNIEKGTKFKLTGRVKALSGVLVLLLAILTGLLVSRSNVQATVLRTPGQLFQKTSHGTITNLYNISVINKTNRPYPITLRVLEPAQGQISLVGTNSLRLPAQGITEGVFFAELPRTALQRTNQKIRIGVFSGPKLIAEANTKFLGPAQ
;
A
#
# COMPACT_ATOMS: atom_id res chain seq x y z
N MET A 1 29.65 5.85 45.14
CA MET A 1 29.31 4.59 44.43
C MET A 1 27.83 4.65 44.11
N SER A 2 27.49 5.04 42.89
CA SER A 2 26.14 5.22 42.42
C SER A 2 25.58 3.86 42.09
N ALA A 3 24.55 3.41 42.82
CA ALA A 3 23.74 2.25 42.47
C ALA A 3 23.00 2.55 41.16
N LEU A 4 23.51 2.08 40.03
CA LEU A 4 22.78 1.92 38.81
C LEU A 4 21.57 1.05 39.17
N LYS A 5 20.36 1.66 39.24
CA LYS A 5 19.14 0.92 39.29
C LYS A 5 19.08 0.05 38.04
N THR A 6 19.25 -1.25 38.25
CA THR A 6 18.96 -2.30 37.29
C THR A 6 17.65 -1.95 36.58
N GLN A 7 17.74 -1.81 35.26
CA GLN A 7 16.56 -1.78 34.41
C GLN A 7 15.67 -2.94 34.82
N ALA A 8 14.40 -2.66 35.05
CA ALA A 8 13.41 -3.72 35.24
C ALA A 8 13.58 -4.74 34.10
N PRO A 9 13.50 -6.04 34.39
CA PRO A 9 13.68 -7.05 33.36
C PRO A 9 12.80 -6.71 32.16
N ASP A 10 13.24 -7.04 30.95
CA ASP A 10 12.60 -6.73 29.63
C ASP A 10 11.16 -7.31 29.49
N THR A 11 10.47 -7.54 30.59
CA THR A 11 9.11 -8.08 30.69
C THR A 11 8.08 -7.28 29.91
N PHE A 12 8.31 -5.99 29.65
CA PHE A 12 7.42 -5.19 28.80
C PHE A 12 7.50 -5.57 27.32
N ARG A 13 8.58 -6.24 26.88
CA ARG A 13 8.73 -6.73 25.49
C ARG A 13 7.97 -8.03 25.27
N ASP A 14 7.72 -8.79 26.32
CA ASP A 14 7.06 -10.08 26.29
C ASP A 14 5.54 -9.98 26.56
N SER A 15 5.03 -8.78 26.86
CA SER A 15 3.63 -8.51 27.14
C SER A 15 3.04 -7.49 26.15
N LEU A 16 1.80 -7.72 25.72
CA LEU A 16 1.06 -6.80 24.87
C LEU A 16 0.09 -5.98 25.74
N ALA A 17 0.05 -4.66 25.58
CA ALA A 17 -0.84 -3.77 26.32
C ALA A 17 -2.35 -4.07 26.08
N THR A 18 -2.67 -4.79 25.00
CA THR A 18 -4.03 -5.15 24.58
C THR A 18 -4.47 -6.54 25.03
N ILE A 19 -3.60 -7.28 25.75
CA ILE A 19 -3.85 -8.65 26.20
C ILE A 19 -3.41 -8.76 27.67
N ASP A 20 -4.23 -9.39 28.53
CA ASP A 20 -3.88 -9.68 29.91
C ASP A 20 -3.05 -10.99 30.04
N ALA A 21 -2.65 -11.32 31.26
CA ALA A 21 -1.85 -12.51 31.53
C ALA A 21 -2.58 -13.83 31.21
N GLU A 22 -3.92 -13.82 31.20
CA GLU A 22 -4.75 -14.96 30.82
C GLU A 22 -5.05 -15.03 29.31
N GLY A 23 -4.48 -14.14 28.50
CA GLY A 23 -4.70 -14.07 27.06
C GLY A 23 -6.02 -13.40 26.65
N LYS A 24 -6.76 -12.81 27.59
CA LYS A 24 -7.99 -12.09 27.30
C LYS A 24 -7.69 -10.67 26.79
N ARG A 25 -8.58 -10.16 25.96
CA ARG A 25 -8.46 -8.82 25.44
C ARG A 25 -8.68 -7.75 26.51
N VAL A 26 -7.73 -6.81 26.60
CA VAL A 26 -7.87 -5.55 27.34
C VAL A 26 -8.36 -4.46 26.38
N TRP A 27 -9.52 -3.84 26.71
CA TRP A 27 -10.08 -2.77 25.91
C TRP A 27 -9.42 -1.43 26.25
N LEU A 28 -8.86 -0.78 25.25
CA LEU A 28 -8.16 0.49 25.41
C LEU A 28 -9.11 1.67 25.21
N TYR A 29 -9.04 2.63 26.11
CA TYR A 29 -9.75 3.91 26.06
C TYR A 29 -8.71 5.04 26.08
N PRO A 30 -8.06 5.36 24.95
CA PRO A 30 -7.10 6.45 24.93
C PRO A 30 -7.80 7.79 25.13
N LYS A 31 -7.14 8.69 25.86
CA LYS A 31 -7.58 10.08 26.04
C LYS A 31 -7.50 10.80 24.69
N LYS A 32 -8.46 11.70 24.42
CA LYS A 32 -8.48 12.50 23.20
C LYS A 32 -7.18 13.28 23.05
N PRO A 33 -6.38 13.04 22.00
CA PRO A 33 -5.12 13.72 21.81
C PRO A 33 -5.35 15.18 21.39
N SER A 34 -4.44 16.06 21.81
CA SER A 34 -4.43 17.48 21.46
C SER A 34 -2.98 17.96 21.40
N GLY A 35 -2.68 18.93 20.56
CA GLY A 35 -1.35 19.52 20.44
C GLY A 35 -0.97 19.83 19.00
N ARG A 36 0.26 20.37 18.84
CA ARG A 36 0.77 20.85 17.54
C ARG A 36 0.98 19.71 16.54
N LEU A 37 1.66 18.64 16.98
CA LEU A 37 1.95 17.50 16.12
C LEU A 37 0.68 16.75 15.75
N TYR A 38 -0.26 16.61 16.69
CA TYR A 38 -1.57 16.03 16.41
C TYR A 38 -2.34 16.83 15.35
N ASN A 39 -2.28 18.17 15.37
CA ASN A 39 -2.92 19.00 14.35
C ASN A 39 -2.30 18.81 12.96
N TYR A 40 -0.98 18.73 12.85
CA TYR A 40 -0.30 18.40 11.58
C TYR A 40 -0.68 17.01 11.08
N ARG A 41 -0.66 16.01 11.96
CA ARG A 41 -1.10 14.65 11.64
C ARG A 41 -2.56 14.62 11.16
N LYS A 42 -3.44 15.37 11.82
CA LYS A 42 -4.84 15.49 11.43
C LYS A 42 -5.02 16.08 10.03
N LEU A 43 -4.33 17.16 9.71
CA LEU A 43 -4.37 17.79 8.38
C LEU A 43 -3.89 16.82 7.29
N LEU A 44 -2.74 16.18 7.52
CA LEU A 44 -2.18 15.20 6.60
C LEU A 44 -3.12 14.00 6.39
N SER A 45 -3.70 13.49 7.48
CA SER A 45 -4.65 12.37 7.43
C SER A 45 -5.91 12.70 6.63
N TYR A 46 -6.44 13.91 6.74
CA TYR A 46 -7.58 14.33 5.92
C TYR A 46 -7.23 14.47 4.45
N GLY A 47 -6.01 14.94 4.13
CA GLY A 47 -5.51 14.93 2.76
C GLY A 47 -5.45 13.52 2.17
N PHE A 48 -4.91 12.57 2.92
CA PHE A 48 -4.88 11.16 2.49
C PHE A 48 -6.26 10.52 2.39
N LEU A 49 -7.18 10.84 3.32
CA LEU A 49 -8.58 10.36 3.25
C LEU A 49 -9.28 10.91 2.00
N ALA A 50 -9.12 12.20 1.72
CA ALA A 50 -9.69 12.82 0.52
C ALA A 50 -9.13 12.17 -0.74
N LEU A 51 -7.81 11.95 -0.81
CA LEU A 51 -7.16 11.28 -1.95
C LEU A 51 -7.65 9.83 -2.11
N LEU A 52 -7.78 9.09 -1.01
CA LEU A 52 -8.25 7.71 -1.04
C LEU A 52 -9.71 7.61 -1.50
N LEU A 53 -10.58 8.47 -0.98
CA LEU A 53 -12.00 8.45 -1.33
C LEU A 53 -12.25 8.99 -2.75
N ALA A 54 -11.53 10.01 -3.16
CA ALA A 54 -11.67 10.61 -4.49
C ALA A 54 -10.93 9.81 -5.59
N GLY A 55 -9.87 9.07 -5.22
CA GLY A 55 -8.96 8.42 -6.17
C GLY A 55 -9.61 7.54 -7.24
N PRO A 56 -10.61 6.69 -6.94
CA PRO A 56 -11.29 5.89 -7.95
C PRO A 56 -12.04 6.73 -8.99
N TRP A 57 -12.50 7.93 -8.59
CA TRP A 57 -13.26 8.85 -9.43
C TRP A 57 -12.38 9.80 -10.24
N LEU A 58 -11.11 9.96 -9.83
CA LEU A 58 -10.15 10.79 -10.57
C LEU A 58 -9.74 10.09 -11.86
N ARG A 59 -9.90 10.77 -13.00
CA ARG A 59 -9.52 10.27 -14.32
C ARG A 59 -8.38 11.11 -14.90
N LEU A 60 -7.41 10.43 -15.48
CA LEU A 60 -6.30 11.03 -16.22
C LEU A 60 -6.33 10.46 -17.64
N ASN A 61 -6.57 11.32 -18.66
CA ASN A 61 -6.75 10.91 -20.05
C ASN A 61 -7.87 9.85 -20.22
N ASP A 62 -9.03 10.08 -19.58
CA ASP A 62 -10.18 9.17 -19.52
C ASP A 62 -9.93 7.81 -18.83
N LEU A 63 -8.77 7.64 -18.22
CA LEU A 63 -8.41 6.46 -17.44
C LEU A 63 -8.49 6.76 -15.94
N PRO A 64 -8.92 5.82 -15.09
CA PRO A 64 -8.85 5.99 -13.65
C PRO A 64 -7.39 6.18 -13.22
N LEU A 65 -7.16 7.03 -12.21
CA LEU A 65 -5.82 7.31 -11.68
C LEU A 65 -5.14 6.04 -11.16
N LEU A 66 -5.91 5.20 -10.47
CA LEU A 66 -5.47 3.91 -9.95
C LEU A 66 -6.60 2.90 -10.07
N LEU A 67 -6.34 1.80 -10.76
CA LEU A 67 -7.25 0.66 -10.87
C LEU A 67 -6.44 -0.64 -10.82
N LEU A 68 -6.80 -1.53 -9.92
CA LEU A 68 -6.18 -2.84 -9.75
C LEU A 68 -7.18 -3.94 -10.14
N ASN A 69 -7.62 -3.96 -11.41
CA ASN A 69 -8.63 -4.89 -11.87
C ASN A 69 -8.08 -6.31 -11.98
N LEU A 70 -8.21 -7.06 -10.90
CA LEU A 70 -7.78 -8.46 -10.82
C LEU A 70 -8.59 -9.39 -11.73
N PRO A 71 -9.93 -9.30 -11.81
CA PRO A 71 -10.73 -10.12 -12.73
C PRO A 71 -10.33 -9.94 -14.20
N ALA A 72 -10.15 -8.69 -14.65
CA ALA A 72 -9.73 -8.39 -16.02
C ALA A 72 -8.21 -8.46 -16.22
N ARG A 73 -7.44 -8.78 -15.17
CA ARG A 73 -5.96 -8.82 -15.18
C ARG A 73 -5.32 -7.54 -15.73
N LYS A 74 -5.94 -6.40 -15.44
CA LYS A 74 -5.56 -5.10 -15.96
C LYS A 74 -5.30 -4.16 -14.80
N PHE A 75 -4.11 -3.56 -14.78
CA PHE A 75 -3.71 -2.61 -13.76
C PHE A 75 -3.50 -1.24 -14.42
N ILE A 76 -4.05 -0.19 -13.83
CA ILE A 76 -3.85 1.18 -14.27
C ILE A 76 -3.21 1.93 -13.10
N ILE A 77 -2.05 2.52 -13.34
CA ILE A 77 -1.31 3.30 -12.34
C ILE A 77 -0.90 4.61 -13.01
N LEU A 78 -1.36 5.74 -12.46
CA LEU A 78 -1.11 7.09 -12.97
C LEU A 78 -1.42 7.23 -14.48
N GLY A 79 -2.55 6.64 -14.92
CA GLY A 79 -2.97 6.67 -16.33
C GLY A 79 -2.16 5.77 -17.26
N GLN A 80 -1.27 4.92 -16.74
CA GLN A 80 -0.54 3.92 -17.50
C GLN A 80 -1.16 2.53 -17.31
N ILE A 81 -1.42 1.84 -18.42
CA ILE A 81 -2.06 0.53 -18.42
C ILE A 81 -0.99 -0.56 -18.40
N PHE A 82 -1.06 -1.45 -17.43
CA PHE A 82 -0.18 -2.61 -17.28
C PHE A 82 -1.00 -3.90 -17.51
N TRP A 83 -0.45 -4.74 -18.35
CA TRP A 83 -0.97 -6.07 -18.65
C TRP A 83 -0.09 -7.18 -18.02
N PRO A 84 -0.54 -8.43 -17.96
CA PRO A 84 0.28 -9.54 -17.45
C PRO A 84 1.66 -9.65 -18.10
N GLN A 85 1.81 -9.23 -19.36
CA GLN A 85 3.08 -9.21 -20.07
C GLN A 85 4.09 -8.19 -19.49
N ASP A 86 3.59 -7.17 -18.80
CA ASP A 86 4.41 -6.16 -18.09
C ASP A 86 4.76 -6.58 -16.66
N PHE A 87 4.48 -7.84 -16.28
CA PHE A 87 4.67 -8.34 -14.91
C PHE A 87 6.06 -8.06 -14.34
N PHE A 88 7.08 -8.11 -15.19
CA PHE A 88 8.45 -7.80 -14.79
C PHE A 88 8.61 -6.37 -14.27
N ILE A 89 7.95 -5.39 -14.92
CA ILE A 89 7.98 -3.98 -14.48
C ILE A 89 7.24 -3.84 -13.14
N LEU A 90 6.08 -4.51 -12.99
CA LEU A 90 5.33 -4.49 -11.72
C LEU A 90 6.11 -5.17 -10.58
N LEU A 91 6.81 -6.27 -10.87
CA LEU A 91 7.67 -6.94 -9.90
C LEU A 91 8.81 -6.04 -9.46
N LEU A 92 9.49 -5.39 -10.41
CA LEU A 92 10.58 -4.45 -10.12
C LEU A 92 10.08 -3.23 -9.34
N ALA A 93 8.90 -2.69 -9.69
CA ALA A 93 8.26 -1.59 -8.95
C ALA A 93 7.93 -2.01 -7.50
N SER A 94 7.40 -3.22 -7.30
CA SER A 94 7.10 -3.78 -5.98
C SER A 94 8.37 -3.98 -5.15
N LEU A 95 9.45 -4.48 -5.77
CA LEU A 95 10.75 -4.62 -5.12
C LEU A 95 11.35 -3.26 -4.74
N THR A 96 11.28 -2.29 -5.64
CA THR A 96 11.72 -0.91 -5.38
C THR A 96 10.95 -0.30 -4.21
N PHE A 97 9.64 -0.49 -4.17
CA PHE A 97 8.79 -0.03 -3.08
C PHE A 97 9.12 -0.74 -1.76
N LEU A 98 9.40 -2.04 -1.79
CA LEU A 98 9.84 -2.79 -0.59
C LEU A 98 11.16 -2.24 -0.03
N VAL A 99 12.16 -2.00 -0.90
CA VAL A 99 13.45 -1.42 -0.47
C VAL A 99 13.26 0.00 0.08
N PHE A 100 12.38 0.80 -0.54
CA PHE A 100 12.01 2.12 -0.02
C PHE A 100 11.40 2.03 1.38
N ILE A 101 10.46 1.11 1.61
CA ILE A 101 9.85 0.88 2.93
C ILE A 101 10.90 0.47 3.97
N ILE A 102 11.81 -0.44 3.60
CA ILE A 102 12.89 -0.89 4.50
C ILE A 102 13.80 0.29 4.87
N LEU A 103 14.26 1.06 3.89
CA LEU A 103 15.09 2.24 4.11
C LEU A 103 14.38 3.26 5.00
N PHE A 104 13.13 3.59 4.68
CA PHE A 104 12.34 4.54 5.44
C PHE A 104 12.18 4.09 6.90
N THR A 105 11.93 2.79 7.12
CA THR A 105 11.79 2.22 8.46
C THR A 105 13.09 2.25 9.26
N VAL A 106 14.21 1.93 8.63
CA VAL A 106 15.53 1.97 9.30
C VAL A 106 15.87 3.39 9.75
N VAL A 107 15.51 4.41 8.96
CA VAL A 107 15.81 5.82 9.27
C VAL A 107 14.79 6.41 10.25
N TYR A 108 13.51 6.32 9.94
CA TYR A 108 12.42 7.04 10.64
C TYR A 108 11.54 6.13 11.50
N GLY A 109 11.94 4.88 11.70
CA GLY A 109 11.13 3.95 12.47
C GLY A 109 9.75 3.74 11.88
N ARG A 110 8.73 3.67 12.74
CA ARG A 110 7.35 3.35 12.37
C ARG A 110 6.49 4.58 12.07
N VAL A 111 7.07 5.69 11.61
CA VAL A 111 6.33 6.93 11.28
C VAL A 111 5.25 6.67 10.24
N PHE A 112 5.51 5.81 9.25
CA PHE A 112 4.49 5.41 8.27
C PHE A 112 3.23 4.86 8.93
N CYS A 113 3.37 3.99 9.95
CA CYS A 113 2.23 3.41 10.67
C CYS A 113 1.37 4.46 11.38
N GLY A 114 1.99 5.49 11.95
CA GLY A 114 1.28 6.51 12.70
C GLY A 114 0.68 7.63 11.86
N TRP A 115 1.24 7.93 10.68
CA TRP A 115 0.91 9.13 9.92
C TRP A 115 0.29 8.89 8.55
N VAL A 116 0.64 7.78 7.88
CA VAL A 116 0.27 7.51 6.48
C VAL A 116 -0.62 6.29 6.34
N CYS A 117 -0.44 5.28 7.20
CA CYS A 117 -1.15 4.01 7.09
C CYS A 117 -2.68 4.20 7.17
N PRO A 118 -3.44 3.73 6.16
CA PRO A 118 -4.90 3.89 6.13
C PRO A 118 -5.59 3.30 7.36
N GLN A 119 -5.13 2.14 7.86
CA GLN A 119 -5.70 1.50 9.06
C GLN A 119 -5.66 2.43 10.26
N THR A 120 -4.52 3.10 10.52
CA THR A 120 -4.36 4.01 11.64
C THR A 120 -5.12 5.32 11.41
N ILE A 121 -5.13 5.83 10.17
CA ILE A 121 -5.88 7.04 9.81
C ILE A 121 -7.38 6.81 10.03
N PHE A 122 -7.95 5.73 9.51
CA PHE A 122 -9.36 5.42 9.73
C PHE A 122 -9.66 5.25 11.21
N LEU A 123 -8.89 4.42 11.92
CA LEU A 123 -9.13 4.15 13.34
C LEU A 123 -9.10 5.44 14.18
N GLU A 124 -8.05 6.26 14.04
CA GLU A 124 -7.81 7.41 14.91
C GLU A 124 -8.58 8.67 14.48
N MET A 125 -8.66 8.92 13.17
CA MET A 125 -9.19 10.18 12.64
C MET A 125 -10.66 10.10 12.23
N VAL A 126 -11.23 8.89 12.12
CA VAL A 126 -12.63 8.68 11.77
C VAL A 126 -13.35 7.97 12.92
N PHE A 127 -13.07 6.70 13.17
CA PHE A 127 -13.84 5.88 14.11
C PHE A 127 -13.70 6.35 15.57
N ARG A 128 -12.51 6.61 16.08
CA ARG A 128 -12.31 7.14 17.45
C ARG A 128 -12.89 8.54 17.63
N ARG A 129 -12.96 9.36 16.58
CA ARG A 129 -13.61 10.68 16.67
C ARG A 129 -15.11 10.57 16.86
N ILE A 130 -15.75 9.59 16.24
CA ILE A 130 -17.17 9.29 16.46
C ILE A 130 -17.39 8.86 17.92
N GLU A 131 -16.48 8.02 18.46
CA GLU A 131 -16.53 7.63 19.87
C GLU A 131 -16.40 8.84 20.79
N TYR A 132 -15.41 9.71 20.56
CA TYR A 132 -15.27 10.95 21.37
C TYR A 132 -16.48 11.88 21.25
N TRP A 133 -17.14 11.91 20.10
CA TRP A 133 -18.33 12.75 19.90
C TRP A 133 -19.56 12.18 20.59
N LEU A 134 -19.81 10.87 20.53
CA LEU A 134 -21.01 10.24 21.07
C LEU A 134 -20.85 9.80 22.53
N GLU A 135 -19.71 9.23 22.89
CA GLU A 135 -19.48 8.62 24.19
C GLU A 135 -18.61 9.49 25.11
N GLY A 136 -17.97 10.54 24.57
CA GLY A 136 -17.09 11.44 25.30
C GLY A 136 -15.64 10.97 25.36
N ASP A 137 -14.84 11.57 26.26
CA ASP A 137 -13.43 11.21 26.45
C ASP A 137 -13.26 9.91 27.26
N ALA A 138 -12.05 9.41 27.39
CA ALA A 138 -11.71 8.14 28.03
C ALA A 138 -12.41 7.86 29.37
N PRO A 139 -12.48 8.79 30.34
CA PRO A 139 -13.20 8.56 31.60
C PRO A 139 -14.70 8.34 31.40
N GLN A 140 -15.32 9.12 30.48
CA GLN A 140 -16.74 9.03 30.17
C GLN A 140 -17.09 7.72 29.45
N GLN A 141 -16.24 7.27 28.50
CA GLN A 141 -16.39 5.99 27.83
C GLN A 141 -16.33 4.82 28.82
N LYS A 142 -15.36 4.84 29.74
CA LYS A 142 -15.25 3.83 30.81
C LYS A 142 -16.46 3.80 31.74
N ALA A 143 -16.96 4.98 32.13
CA ALA A 143 -18.15 5.10 32.95
C ALA A 143 -19.40 4.59 32.23
N LEU A 144 -19.56 4.93 30.95
CA LEU A 144 -20.67 4.45 30.11
C LEU A 144 -20.64 2.93 29.95
N ASP A 145 -19.47 2.32 29.77
CA ASP A 145 -19.35 0.87 29.60
C ASP A 145 -19.66 0.10 30.89
N ARG A 146 -19.31 0.67 32.04
CA ARG A 146 -19.61 0.10 33.38
C ARG A 146 -21.04 0.34 33.84
N SER A 147 -21.73 1.34 33.28
CA SER A 147 -23.11 1.65 33.68
C SER A 147 -24.07 0.51 33.29
N GLU A 148 -25.17 0.38 34.01
CA GLU A 148 -26.27 -0.50 33.66
C GLU A 148 -26.89 -0.12 32.31
N LEU A 149 -27.63 -1.06 31.70
CA LEU A 149 -28.33 -0.83 30.45
C LEU A 149 -29.46 0.18 30.67
N ASN A 150 -29.28 1.40 30.19
CA ASN A 150 -30.29 2.48 30.23
C ASN A 150 -30.47 3.05 28.81
N TRP A 151 -31.52 3.86 28.61
CA TRP A 151 -31.85 4.46 27.33
C TRP A 151 -30.69 5.30 26.74
N ASN A 152 -29.98 6.03 27.58
CA ASN A 152 -28.83 6.85 27.18
C ASN A 152 -27.66 5.98 26.64
N LYS A 153 -27.35 4.88 27.32
CA LYS A 153 -26.34 3.91 26.87
C LYS A 153 -26.76 3.24 25.56
N LEU A 154 -28.03 2.78 25.49
CA LEU A 154 -28.56 2.13 24.30
C LEU A 154 -28.48 3.04 23.08
N TRP A 155 -29.01 4.26 23.20
CA TRP A 155 -28.97 5.25 22.10
C TRP A 155 -27.56 5.52 21.62
N ARG A 156 -26.62 5.86 22.53
CA ARG A 156 -25.23 6.19 22.16
C ARG A 156 -24.53 5.01 21.49
N LYS A 157 -24.68 3.80 22.00
CA LYS A 157 -24.07 2.59 21.42
C LYS A 157 -24.68 2.25 20.07
N THR A 158 -26.00 2.27 19.94
CA THR A 158 -26.67 1.98 18.66
C THR A 158 -26.28 3.00 17.59
N THR A 159 -26.31 4.30 17.90
CA THR A 159 -25.90 5.35 16.96
C THR A 159 -24.44 5.20 16.55
N LYS A 160 -23.55 4.90 17.51
CA LYS A 160 -22.14 4.61 17.21
C LYS A 160 -22.00 3.46 16.20
N HIS A 161 -22.64 2.33 16.47
CA HIS A 161 -22.52 1.15 15.59
C HIS A 161 -23.19 1.38 14.23
N ALA A 162 -24.31 2.11 14.16
CA ALA A 162 -24.94 2.51 12.91
C ALA A 162 -24.00 3.37 12.04
N LEU A 163 -23.35 4.37 12.64
CA LEU A 163 -22.35 5.19 11.95
C LEU A 163 -21.12 4.37 11.54
N PHE A 164 -20.68 3.43 12.37
CA PHE A 164 -19.56 2.53 12.04
C PHE A 164 -19.89 1.66 10.84
N VAL A 165 -21.10 1.09 10.75
CA VAL A 165 -21.55 0.30 9.59
C VAL A 165 -21.61 1.18 8.36
N LEU A 166 -22.20 2.38 8.44
CA LEU A 166 -22.32 3.31 7.30
C LEU A 166 -20.94 3.70 6.76
N ILE A 167 -20.00 4.06 7.63
CA ILE A 167 -18.65 4.44 7.21
C ILE A 167 -17.87 3.24 6.68
N SER A 168 -18.03 2.07 7.30
CA SER A 168 -17.43 0.83 6.80
C SER A 168 -17.96 0.47 5.41
N PHE A 169 -19.24 0.71 5.14
CA PHE A 169 -19.84 0.55 3.82
C PHE A 169 -19.19 1.49 2.79
N ILE A 170 -19.02 2.78 3.12
CA ILE A 170 -18.36 3.74 2.22
C ILE A 170 -16.90 3.33 1.94
N ILE A 171 -16.15 2.95 2.97
CA ILE A 171 -14.75 2.51 2.84
C ILE A 171 -14.68 1.25 1.98
N ALA A 172 -15.50 0.24 2.27
CA ALA A 172 -15.54 -1.03 1.55
C ALA A 172 -15.82 -0.83 0.06
N ASN A 173 -16.83 0.01 -0.27
CA ASN A 173 -17.17 0.32 -1.65
C ASN A 173 -16.08 1.13 -2.36
N THR A 174 -15.39 2.02 -1.66
CA THR A 174 -14.23 2.73 -2.21
C THR A 174 -13.10 1.75 -2.56
N PHE A 175 -12.79 0.80 -1.68
CA PHE A 175 -11.80 -0.24 -1.99
C PHE A 175 -12.26 -1.15 -3.13
N LEU A 176 -13.55 -1.49 -3.18
CA LEU A 176 -14.11 -2.28 -4.27
C LEU A 176 -13.99 -1.52 -5.59
N ALA A 177 -14.23 -0.20 -5.60
CA ALA A 177 -14.06 0.65 -6.79
C ALA A 177 -12.60 0.66 -7.30
N TYR A 178 -11.59 0.55 -6.42
CA TYR A 178 -10.19 0.36 -6.84
C TYR A 178 -9.93 -0.99 -7.50
N ILE A 179 -10.73 -2.02 -7.19
CA ILE A 179 -10.55 -3.38 -7.70
C ILE A 179 -11.31 -3.61 -8.99
N ILE A 180 -12.60 -3.24 -9.05
CA ILE A 180 -13.46 -3.52 -10.22
C ILE A 180 -13.68 -2.31 -11.13
N GLY A 181 -13.35 -1.10 -10.64
CA GLY A 181 -13.65 0.16 -11.30
C GLY A 181 -14.97 0.77 -10.86
N THR A 182 -15.07 2.10 -10.99
CA THR A 182 -16.28 2.85 -10.60
C THR A 182 -17.49 2.53 -11.47
N ASP A 183 -17.26 2.29 -12.77
CA ASP A 183 -18.34 2.04 -13.72
C ASP A 183 -19.03 0.69 -13.42
N GLU A 184 -18.29 -0.36 -13.09
CA GLU A 184 -18.84 -1.65 -12.67
C GLU A 184 -19.48 -1.59 -11.28
N LEU A 185 -18.89 -0.83 -10.36
CA LEU A 185 -19.48 -0.64 -9.03
C LEU A 185 -20.84 0.04 -9.13
N VAL A 186 -20.99 1.08 -9.97
CA VAL A 186 -22.27 1.76 -10.19
C VAL A 186 -23.30 0.79 -10.75
N LYS A 187 -22.94 -0.05 -11.72
CA LYS A 187 -23.86 -1.08 -12.26
C LYS A 187 -24.34 -2.04 -11.16
N ILE A 188 -23.43 -2.56 -10.33
CA ILE A 188 -23.79 -3.47 -9.22
C ILE A 188 -24.82 -2.82 -8.27
N VAL A 189 -24.72 -1.49 -8.06
CA VAL A 189 -25.62 -0.77 -7.15
C VAL A 189 -26.95 -0.38 -7.82
N THR A 190 -26.97 -0.11 -9.15
CA THR A 190 -28.15 0.41 -9.87
C THR A 190 -28.97 -0.67 -10.56
N ASP A 191 -28.34 -1.76 -10.97
CA ASP A 191 -29.04 -2.85 -11.69
C ASP A 191 -29.79 -3.75 -10.70
N SER A 192 -30.59 -4.67 -11.27
CA SER A 192 -31.36 -5.63 -10.48
C SER A 192 -30.45 -6.51 -9.60
N PRO A 193 -30.75 -6.68 -8.30
CA PRO A 193 -29.92 -7.49 -7.38
C PRO A 193 -29.66 -8.92 -7.89
N THR A 194 -30.56 -9.47 -8.67
CA THR A 194 -30.46 -10.82 -9.23
C THR A 194 -29.39 -10.96 -10.32
N GLU A 195 -29.05 -9.87 -10.99
CA GLU A 195 -28.05 -9.87 -12.06
C GLU A 195 -26.61 -9.82 -11.52
N HIS A 196 -26.42 -9.26 -10.33
CA HIS A 196 -25.09 -9.02 -9.74
C HIS A 196 -24.94 -9.63 -8.33
N LEU A 197 -25.50 -10.82 -8.07
CA LEU A 197 -25.44 -11.48 -6.74
C LEU A 197 -24.00 -11.60 -6.20
N GLY A 198 -23.03 -11.95 -7.06
CA GLY A 198 -21.62 -12.04 -6.65
C GLY A 198 -21.04 -10.70 -6.21
N GLY A 199 -21.35 -9.62 -6.91
CA GLY A 199 -20.92 -8.26 -6.58
C GLY A 199 -21.55 -7.77 -5.28
N LEU A 200 -22.85 -7.99 -5.08
CA LEU A 200 -23.55 -7.65 -3.84
C LEU A 200 -23.03 -8.45 -2.64
N THR A 201 -22.77 -9.74 -2.83
CA THR A 201 -22.18 -10.58 -1.78
C THR A 201 -20.79 -10.07 -1.39
N ALA A 202 -19.95 -9.72 -2.37
CA ALA A 202 -18.65 -9.12 -2.12
C ALA A 202 -18.77 -7.80 -1.34
N MET A 203 -19.69 -6.92 -1.74
CA MET A 203 -19.94 -5.63 -1.08
C MET A 203 -20.34 -5.79 0.38
N VAL A 204 -21.26 -6.72 0.69
CA VAL A 204 -21.69 -7.02 2.06
C VAL A 204 -20.55 -7.64 2.89
N LEU A 205 -19.83 -8.60 2.30
CA LEU A 205 -18.69 -9.25 2.96
C LEU A 205 -17.58 -8.24 3.30
N PHE A 206 -17.18 -7.40 2.35
CA PHE A 206 -16.19 -6.35 2.57
C PHE A 206 -16.64 -5.37 3.66
N THR A 207 -17.89 -4.92 3.62
CA THR A 207 -18.48 -4.05 4.65
C THR A 207 -18.39 -4.72 6.03
N GLY A 208 -18.76 -5.99 6.15
CA GLY A 208 -18.69 -6.76 7.39
C GLY A 208 -17.26 -6.88 7.91
N VAL A 209 -16.30 -7.15 7.03
CA VAL A 209 -14.87 -7.22 7.39
C VAL A 209 -14.36 -5.87 7.90
N PHE A 210 -14.61 -4.77 7.18
CA PHE A 210 -14.20 -3.42 7.63
C PHE A 210 -14.86 -3.04 8.95
N TYR A 211 -16.17 -3.31 9.10
CA TYR A 211 -16.86 -3.08 10.38
C TYR A 211 -16.21 -3.88 11.52
N ALA A 212 -15.92 -5.17 11.35
CA ALA A 212 -15.27 -5.99 12.35
C ALA A 212 -13.86 -5.47 12.70
N VAL A 213 -13.09 -5.04 11.71
CA VAL A 213 -11.76 -4.46 11.89
C VAL A 213 -11.82 -3.21 12.78
N PHE A 214 -12.71 -2.27 12.50
CA PHE A 214 -12.75 -1.00 13.22
C PHE A 214 -13.60 -1.02 14.50
N ALA A 215 -14.65 -1.85 14.57
CA ALA A 215 -15.47 -1.99 15.75
C ALA A 215 -14.88 -2.98 16.78
N ARG A 216 -14.29 -4.10 16.32
CA ARG A 216 -13.85 -5.19 17.22
C ARG A 216 -12.34 -5.32 17.32
N PHE A 217 -11.60 -5.41 16.20
CA PHE A 217 -10.15 -5.66 16.23
C PHE A 217 -9.31 -4.42 16.53
N ARG A 218 -9.63 -3.28 15.92
CA ARG A 218 -9.03 -1.96 16.20
C ARG A 218 -7.48 -1.97 16.13
N GLU A 219 -6.83 -1.54 17.23
CA GLU A 219 -5.38 -1.53 17.39
C GLU A 219 -4.72 -2.93 17.31
N GLN A 220 -5.44 -4.01 17.61
CA GLN A 220 -4.93 -5.38 17.51
C GLN A 220 -4.56 -5.77 16.08
N VAL A 221 -5.21 -5.17 15.08
CA VAL A 221 -4.81 -5.36 13.67
C VAL A 221 -3.35 -4.92 13.47
N CYS A 222 -2.95 -3.79 14.05
CA CYS A 222 -1.60 -3.23 13.89
C CYS A 222 -0.56 -3.96 14.74
N THR A 223 -0.93 -4.45 15.92
CA THR A 223 0.00 -5.06 16.90
C THR A 223 0.14 -6.56 16.72
N ILE A 224 -0.92 -7.25 16.27
CA ILE A 224 -0.96 -8.72 16.20
C ILE A 224 -1.02 -9.21 14.76
N ALA A 225 -1.98 -8.72 13.96
CA ALA A 225 -2.28 -9.28 12.65
C ALA A 225 -1.38 -8.74 11.53
N CYS A 226 -0.91 -7.48 11.63
CA CYS A 226 -0.16 -6.84 10.56
C CYS A 226 1.28 -7.37 10.46
N PRO A 227 1.64 -8.11 9.39
CA PRO A 227 3.00 -8.64 9.22
C PRO A 227 4.03 -7.52 9.05
N TYR A 228 3.63 -6.41 8.42
CA TYR A 228 4.48 -5.24 8.24
C TYR A 228 4.84 -4.58 9.58
N GLY A 229 3.90 -4.49 10.51
CA GLY A 229 4.17 -3.96 11.85
C GLY A 229 5.22 -4.77 12.61
N ARG A 230 5.22 -6.10 12.46
CA ARG A 230 6.24 -6.98 13.06
C ARG A 230 7.58 -6.88 12.36
N LEU A 231 7.59 -6.89 11.02
CA LEU A 231 8.81 -6.71 10.22
C LEU A 231 9.52 -5.41 10.58
N GLN A 232 8.80 -4.32 10.73
CA GLN A 232 9.37 -3.03 11.12
C GLN A 232 10.07 -3.10 12.48
N GLY A 233 9.51 -3.80 13.47
CA GLY A 233 10.12 -3.95 14.78
C GLY A 233 11.52 -4.59 14.72
N VAL A 234 11.71 -5.56 13.81
CA VAL A 234 13.01 -6.24 13.61
C VAL A 234 14.01 -5.36 12.84
N LEU A 235 13.53 -4.43 12.02
CA LEU A 235 14.38 -3.55 11.21
C LEU A 235 14.99 -2.39 12.01
N LEU A 236 14.41 -2.04 13.17
CA LEU A 236 14.89 -0.94 14.01
C LEU A 236 16.23 -1.27 14.63
N ASP A 237 17.09 -0.26 14.72
CA ASP A 237 18.37 -0.30 15.42
C ASP A 237 18.53 0.91 16.37
N LYS A 238 19.64 0.94 17.11
CA LYS A 238 19.91 2.01 18.09
C LYS A 238 20.11 3.41 17.47
N ASP A 239 20.27 3.48 16.15
CA ASP A 239 20.42 4.73 15.40
C ASP A 239 19.11 5.17 14.74
N SER A 240 18.08 4.32 14.71
CA SER A 240 16.77 4.63 14.14
C SER A 240 16.07 5.74 14.93
N LEU A 241 15.50 6.73 14.21
CA LEU A 241 14.75 7.83 14.82
C LEU A 241 13.32 7.33 15.17
N VAL A 242 13.05 7.24 16.47
CA VAL A 242 11.75 6.84 17.00
C VAL A 242 11.26 7.85 18.03
N VAL A 243 9.99 7.77 18.42
CA VAL A 243 9.51 8.50 19.59
C VAL A 243 10.15 7.88 20.82
N ALA A 244 10.92 8.65 21.54
CA ALA A 244 11.69 8.18 22.68
C ALA A 244 11.56 9.12 23.89
N TYR A 245 11.58 8.53 25.06
CA TYR A 245 11.66 9.24 26.34
C TYR A 245 13.12 9.44 26.73
N ASP A 246 13.49 10.68 27.07
CA ASP A 246 14.83 11.01 27.54
C ASP A 246 14.99 10.64 29.03
N TYR A 247 15.40 9.39 29.27
CA TYR A 247 15.56 8.85 30.62
C TYR A 247 16.71 9.53 31.38
N LYS A 248 17.72 10.07 30.70
CA LYS A 248 18.83 10.81 31.38
C LYS A 248 18.34 12.09 32.03
N ARG A 249 17.39 12.75 31.35
CA ARG A 249 16.77 13.98 31.84
C ARG A 249 15.61 13.71 32.76
N GLY A 250 14.86 12.63 32.52
CA GLY A 250 13.59 12.36 33.16
C GLY A 250 13.65 11.51 34.43
N GLU A 251 14.71 10.73 34.65
CA GLU A 251 14.85 9.88 35.83
C GLU A 251 15.74 10.53 36.91
N PRO A 252 15.52 10.25 38.22
CA PRO A 252 14.42 9.47 38.78
C PRO A 252 13.09 10.22 38.72
N ARG A 253 12.00 9.48 38.44
CA ARG A 253 10.63 10.06 38.38
C ARG A 253 10.10 10.35 39.78
N GLU A 254 9.51 11.53 39.97
CA GLU A 254 8.86 11.90 41.21
C GLU A 254 7.66 12.80 40.96
N LYS A 255 6.57 12.57 41.69
CA LYS A 255 5.40 13.44 41.61
C LYS A 255 5.72 14.85 42.11
N MET A 256 5.25 15.86 41.39
CA MET A 256 5.44 17.25 41.79
C MET A 256 4.71 17.56 43.06
N ARG A 257 5.41 18.12 44.06
CA ARG A 257 4.86 18.60 45.33
C ARG A 257 5.00 20.11 45.40
N LYS A 258 3.97 20.78 45.92
CA LYS A 258 4.02 22.24 46.15
C LYS A 258 5.10 22.56 47.18
N ASN A 259 5.88 23.59 46.93
CA ASN A 259 6.88 24.16 47.87
C ASN A 259 8.09 23.24 48.23
N GLN A 260 8.41 22.25 47.42
CA GLN A 260 9.68 21.48 47.59
C GLN A 260 10.61 21.78 46.44
N LEU A 261 11.90 22.01 46.75
CA LEU A 261 12.99 22.05 45.79
C LEU A 261 13.14 20.66 45.17
N ARG A 262 13.04 20.60 43.85
CA ARG A 262 13.06 19.34 43.09
C ARG A 262 14.54 18.89 42.93
N THR A 263 14.82 17.70 43.41
CA THR A 263 16.11 17.00 43.19
C THR A 263 15.99 15.84 42.20
N ALA A 264 14.76 15.49 41.81
CA ALA A 264 14.45 14.44 40.85
C ALA A 264 14.57 14.93 39.41
N GLY A 265 14.52 14.00 38.47
CA GLY A 265 14.46 14.28 37.03
C GLY A 265 13.20 15.03 36.60
N ASP A 266 13.12 15.46 35.35
CA ASP A 266 12.03 16.29 34.84
C ASP A 266 10.68 15.55 34.75
N CYS A 267 10.65 14.21 34.75
CA CYS A 267 9.41 13.46 34.68
C CYS A 267 8.63 13.52 36.01
N ILE A 268 7.43 14.14 35.99
CA ILE A 268 6.56 14.28 37.16
C ILE A 268 5.61 13.10 37.38
N ASP A 269 5.78 12.01 36.69
CA ASP A 269 4.98 10.77 36.77
C ASP A 269 3.44 11.00 36.61
N CYS A 270 3.06 11.90 35.74
CA CYS A 270 1.63 12.24 35.51
C CYS A 270 0.87 11.23 34.68
N ASN A 271 1.53 10.25 34.05
CA ASN A 271 0.98 9.21 33.20
C ASN A 271 0.15 9.69 31.98
N GLN A 272 0.23 10.98 31.60
CA GLN A 272 -0.51 11.48 30.43
C GLN A 272 -0.02 10.86 29.12
N CYS A 273 1.27 10.58 28.99
CA CYS A 273 1.84 9.88 27.83
C CYS A 273 1.27 8.47 27.62
N VAL A 274 0.96 7.77 28.71
CA VAL A 274 0.31 6.44 28.67
C VAL A 274 -1.18 6.56 28.32
N GLN A 275 -1.87 7.51 28.97
CA GLN A 275 -3.32 7.70 28.78
C GLN A 275 -3.68 8.13 27.35
N VAL A 276 -2.83 8.91 26.69
CA VAL A 276 -3.06 9.38 25.32
C VAL A 276 -2.63 8.37 24.26
N CYS A 277 -1.89 7.32 24.67
CA CYS A 277 -1.34 6.34 23.74
C CYS A 277 -2.44 5.48 23.11
N PRO A 278 -2.56 5.46 21.77
CA PRO A 278 -3.60 4.70 21.07
C PRO A 278 -3.41 3.18 21.19
N THR A 279 -2.20 2.71 21.46
CA THR A 279 -1.86 1.29 21.67
C THR A 279 -1.65 0.93 23.13
N GLY A 280 -1.79 1.90 24.06
CA GLY A 280 -1.77 1.67 25.51
C GLY A 280 -0.41 1.43 26.13
N ILE A 281 0.69 1.65 25.39
CA ILE A 281 2.05 1.44 25.90
C ILE A 281 2.51 2.56 26.83
N ASP A 282 3.46 2.24 27.71
CA ASP A 282 4.25 3.25 28.43
C ASP A 282 5.56 3.49 27.70
N ILE A 283 5.66 4.63 27.01
CA ILE A 283 6.85 5.02 26.24
C ILE A 283 8.12 5.17 27.12
N ARG A 284 7.97 5.31 28.43
CA ARG A 284 9.06 5.47 29.38
C ARG A 284 9.81 4.16 29.66
N ASN A 285 9.20 3.02 29.33
CA ASN A 285 9.83 1.70 29.51
C ASN A 285 10.93 1.41 28.46
N GLY A 286 10.98 2.17 27.36
CA GLY A 286 11.99 2.02 26.33
C GLY A 286 11.56 2.62 24.98
N ALA A 287 12.53 2.97 24.14
CA ALA A 287 12.30 3.63 22.86
C ALA A 287 11.83 2.69 21.74
N GLN A 288 12.19 1.41 21.80
CA GLN A 288 11.96 0.43 20.71
C GLN A 288 10.83 -0.56 21.04
N GLN A 289 9.69 -0.05 21.51
CA GLN A 289 8.53 -0.89 21.76
C GLN A 289 7.82 -1.25 20.45
N MET A 290 7.56 -2.56 20.24
CA MET A 290 6.96 -3.06 18.99
C MET A 290 5.55 -2.53 18.73
N GLU A 291 4.81 -2.12 19.75
CA GLU A 291 3.47 -1.56 19.60
C GLU A 291 3.46 -0.05 19.33
N CYS A 292 4.62 0.64 19.49
CA CYS A 292 4.70 2.06 19.22
C CYS A 292 4.54 2.34 17.72
N THR A 293 3.51 3.09 17.35
CA THR A 293 3.24 3.51 15.96
C THR A 293 3.89 4.83 15.58
N ASN A 294 4.71 5.43 16.45
CA ASN A 294 5.28 6.79 16.27
C ASN A 294 4.23 7.88 15.96
N CYS A 295 3.06 7.77 16.57
CA CYS A 295 1.94 8.68 16.33
C CYS A 295 2.09 10.07 16.97
N THR A 296 3.14 10.27 17.79
CA THR A 296 3.53 11.53 18.45
C THR A 296 2.57 12.10 19.51
N ALA A 297 1.45 11.44 19.81
CA ALA A 297 0.47 11.93 20.78
C ALA A 297 1.06 12.10 22.19
N CYS A 298 1.99 11.23 22.59
CA CYS A 298 2.69 11.34 23.88
C CYS A 298 3.67 12.52 23.93
N ILE A 299 4.24 12.95 22.79
CA ILE A 299 5.09 14.16 22.72
C ILE A 299 4.27 15.38 23.06
N ASP A 300 3.15 15.58 22.36
CA ASP A 300 2.26 16.72 22.59
C ASP A 300 1.72 16.74 24.01
N ALA A 301 1.27 15.59 24.54
CA ALA A 301 0.76 15.48 25.89
C ALA A 301 1.83 15.79 26.96
N CYS A 302 3.08 15.32 26.74
CA CYS A 302 4.18 15.61 27.64
C CYS A 302 4.57 17.09 27.59
N ASN A 303 4.71 17.68 26.40
CA ASN A 303 5.05 19.08 26.25
C ASN A 303 4.01 20.00 26.88
N ALA A 304 2.71 19.69 26.75
CA ALA A 304 1.65 20.43 27.43
C ALA A 304 1.81 20.43 28.96
N ILE A 305 2.21 19.30 29.53
CA ILE A 305 2.48 19.19 30.97
C ILE A 305 3.78 19.91 31.37
N MET A 306 4.85 19.76 30.58
CA MET A 306 6.11 20.47 30.83
C MET A 306 5.91 21.97 30.86
N ASN A 307 5.14 22.53 29.95
CA ASN A 307 4.79 23.94 29.93
C ASN A 307 4.00 24.37 31.17
N LEU A 308 3.05 23.55 31.63
CA LEU A 308 2.26 23.83 32.84
C LEU A 308 3.12 23.87 34.12
N VAL A 309 4.21 23.10 34.15
CA VAL A 309 5.12 23.04 35.32
C VAL A 309 6.39 23.86 35.13
N ASN A 310 6.48 24.68 34.08
CA ASN A 310 7.62 25.53 33.73
C ASN A 310 8.92 24.75 33.57
N LEU A 311 8.86 23.53 33.02
CA LEU A 311 10.01 22.72 32.64
C LEU A 311 10.21 22.75 31.12
N PRO A 312 11.46 22.59 30.62
CA PRO A 312 11.72 22.63 29.19
C PRO A 312 11.02 21.49 28.45
N GLU A 313 10.44 21.79 27.26
CA GLU A 313 9.85 20.79 26.37
C GLU A 313 10.86 19.73 25.90
N GLY A 314 10.35 18.68 25.22
CA GLY A 314 11.16 17.67 24.55
C GLY A 314 11.68 16.56 25.47
N LEU A 315 11.03 16.33 26.62
CA LEU A 315 11.29 15.16 27.46
C LEU A 315 10.93 13.86 26.73
N ILE A 316 9.85 13.89 25.92
CA ILE A 316 9.55 12.88 24.92
C ILE A 316 9.72 13.54 23.55
N ARG A 317 10.56 12.98 22.69
CA ARG A 317 10.89 13.56 21.39
C ARG A 317 11.24 12.50 20.35
N HIS A 318 11.39 12.89 19.11
CA HIS A 318 12.05 12.06 18.10
C HIS A 318 13.55 12.01 18.38
N ALA A 319 14.06 10.85 18.75
CA ALA A 319 15.48 10.62 19.01
C ALA A 319 15.83 9.16 18.75
N SER A 320 17.11 8.90 18.49
CA SER A 320 17.65 7.55 18.53
C SER A 320 18.16 7.21 19.95
N GLU A 321 18.26 5.93 20.26
CA GLU A 321 18.79 5.47 21.53
C GLU A 321 20.23 5.99 21.74
N ASN A 322 21.06 5.92 20.70
CA ASN A 322 22.42 6.46 20.72
C ASN A 322 22.45 7.99 20.94
N ASN A 323 21.44 8.72 20.47
CA ASN A 323 21.33 10.16 20.71
C ASN A 323 21.08 10.44 22.20
N ILE A 324 20.21 9.69 22.85
CA ILE A 324 19.92 9.85 24.29
C ILE A 324 21.09 9.37 25.13
N GLU A 325 21.67 8.20 24.82
CA GLU A 325 22.73 7.57 25.60
C GLU A 325 24.08 8.32 25.48
N LYS A 326 24.48 8.75 24.27
CA LYS A 326 25.81 9.30 23.97
C LYS A 326 25.79 10.76 23.55
N GLY A 327 24.63 11.39 23.41
CA GLY A 327 24.47 12.76 22.88
C GLY A 327 24.86 12.88 21.39
N THR A 328 25.01 11.77 20.67
CA THR A 328 25.42 11.77 19.27
C THR A 328 24.30 12.28 18.37
N LYS A 329 24.62 13.18 17.44
CA LYS A 329 23.66 13.59 16.39
C LYS A 329 23.41 12.42 15.43
N PHE A 330 22.28 12.47 14.74
CA PHE A 330 21.94 11.49 13.68
C PHE A 330 23.08 11.39 12.66
N LYS A 331 23.50 10.17 12.37
CA LYS A 331 24.52 9.86 11.36
C LYS A 331 24.00 8.85 10.35
N LEU A 332 24.32 9.06 9.09
CA LEU A 332 24.05 8.09 8.03
C LEU A 332 24.96 6.88 8.23
N THR A 333 24.40 5.80 8.74
CA THR A 333 25.12 4.53 8.93
C THR A 333 25.49 3.87 7.60
N GLY A 334 26.46 2.96 7.60
CA GLY A 334 26.83 2.19 6.40
C GLY A 334 25.63 1.45 5.80
N ARG A 335 24.75 0.92 6.65
CA ARG A 335 23.50 0.25 6.25
C ARG A 335 22.56 1.19 5.48
N VAL A 336 22.35 2.42 5.97
CA VAL A 336 21.51 3.43 5.32
C VAL A 336 22.08 3.82 3.96
N LYS A 337 23.41 4.04 3.88
CA LYS A 337 24.09 4.37 2.61
C LYS A 337 23.94 3.25 1.58
N ALA A 338 24.15 1.99 1.98
CA ALA A 338 24.00 0.84 1.10
C ALA A 338 22.57 0.68 0.58
N LEU A 339 21.56 0.75 1.46
CA LEU A 339 20.14 0.69 1.07
C LEU A 339 19.75 1.86 0.15
N SER A 340 20.26 3.07 0.40
CA SER A 340 20.03 4.23 -0.47
C SER A 340 20.64 4.02 -1.85
N GLY A 341 21.85 3.46 -1.94
CA GLY A 341 22.49 3.13 -3.22
C GLY A 341 21.68 2.11 -4.02
N VAL A 342 21.22 1.04 -3.37
CA VAL A 342 20.33 0.03 -3.99
C VAL A 342 19.02 0.66 -4.47
N LEU A 343 18.40 1.52 -3.66
CA LEU A 343 17.15 2.19 -4.04
C LEU A 343 17.33 3.08 -5.28
N VAL A 344 18.39 3.89 -5.32
CA VAL A 344 18.70 4.75 -6.47
C VAL A 344 18.93 3.91 -7.74
N LEU A 345 19.67 2.80 -7.64
CA LEU A 345 19.88 1.87 -8.74
C LEU A 345 18.55 1.29 -9.26
N LEU A 346 17.71 0.78 -8.36
CA LEU A 346 16.40 0.23 -8.72
C LEU A 346 15.48 1.27 -9.37
N LEU A 347 15.46 2.50 -8.84
CA LEU A 347 14.71 3.61 -9.42
C LEU A 347 15.21 3.98 -10.82
N ALA A 348 16.53 4.00 -11.04
CA ALA A 348 17.11 4.27 -12.35
C ALA A 348 16.72 3.18 -13.37
N ILE A 349 16.81 1.89 -13.00
CA ILE A 349 16.40 0.77 -13.86
C ILE A 349 14.89 0.85 -14.15
N LEU A 350 14.06 1.05 -13.12
CA LEU A 350 12.60 1.15 -13.26
C LEU A 350 12.22 2.30 -14.21
N THR A 351 12.81 3.47 -14.01
CA THR A 351 12.58 4.65 -14.87
C THR A 351 13.00 4.37 -16.31
N GLY A 352 14.16 3.76 -16.53
CA GLY A 352 14.63 3.37 -17.85
C GLY A 352 13.66 2.42 -18.56
N LEU A 353 13.15 1.40 -17.86
CA LEU A 353 12.16 0.46 -18.38
C LEU A 353 10.81 1.13 -18.69
N LEU A 354 10.35 2.04 -17.84
CA LEU A 354 9.10 2.78 -18.08
C LEU A 354 9.18 3.70 -19.29
N VAL A 355 10.31 4.36 -19.48
CA VAL A 355 10.54 5.26 -20.64
C VAL A 355 10.70 4.47 -21.94
N SER A 356 11.38 3.31 -21.90
CA SER A 356 11.59 2.45 -23.09
C SER A 356 10.38 1.60 -23.46
N ARG A 357 9.29 1.67 -22.69
CA ARG A 357 8.10 0.84 -22.88
C ARG A 357 7.34 1.19 -24.15
N SER A 358 7.00 0.19 -24.98
CA SER A 358 6.20 0.37 -26.18
C SER A 358 4.69 0.51 -25.86
N ASN A 359 3.99 1.34 -26.62
CA ASN A 359 2.55 1.58 -26.50
C ASN A 359 1.70 0.42 -27.04
N VAL A 360 2.25 -0.35 -28.00
CA VAL A 360 1.61 -1.53 -28.59
C VAL A 360 2.62 -2.65 -28.55
N GLN A 361 2.18 -3.83 -28.16
CA GLN A 361 3.03 -5.03 -28.10
C GLN A 361 2.41 -6.14 -28.92
N ALA A 362 3.20 -6.76 -29.78
CA ALA A 362 2.80 -7.89 -30.57
C ALA A 362 3.58 -9.15 -30.17
N THR A 363 2.88 -10.24 -30.04
CA THR A 363 3.45 -11.58 -29.80
C THR A 363 2.99 -12.49 -30.90
N VAL A 364 3.93 -13.14 -31.60
CA VAL A 364 3.65 -14.07 -32.69
C VAL A 364 4.21 -15.43 -32.33
N LEU A 365 3.33 -16.41 -32.21
CA LEU A 365 3.66 -17.78 -31.89
C LEU A 365 3.29 -18.71 -33.04
N ARG A 366 4.17 -19.58 -33.44
CA ARG A 366 3.87 -20.61 -34.43
C ARG A 366 2.92 -21.64 -33.82
N THR A 367 1.92 -22.06 -34.61
CA THR A 367 0.98 -23.09 -34.17
C THR A 367 1.73 -24.44 -34.01
N PRO A 368 1.66 -25.06 -32.81
CA PRO A 368 2.30 -26.36 -32.58
C PRO A 368 1.66 -27.48 -33.41
N GLY A 369 2.42 -28.50 -33.71
CA GLY A 369 1.93 -29.70 -34.44
C GLY A 369 2.02 -29.63 -35.96
N GLN A 370 2.15 -28.45 -36.57
CA GLN A 370 2.37 -28.31 -38.02
C GLN A 370 3.81 -27.89 -38.33
N LEU A 371 4.46 -28.59 -39.25
CA LEU A 371 5.83 -28.25 -39.64
C LEU A 371 5.83 -27.07 -40.63
N PHE A 372 5.41 -27.32 -41.86
CA PHE A 372 5.19 -26.33 -42.91
C PHE A 372 4.29 -26.95 -43.99
N GLN A 373 3.68 -26.14 -44.81
CA GLN A 373 2.91 -26.61 -45.97
C GLN A 373 3.54 -26.05 -47.24
N LYS A 374 3.52 -26.86 -48.31
CA LYS A 374 3.94 -26.43 -49.66
C LYS A 374 2.66 -26.05 -50.42
N THR A 375 2.64 -24.84 -50.97
CA THR A 375 1.58 -24.37 -51.82
C THR A 375 1.76 -24.83 -53.26
N SER A 376 0.71 -24.86 -54.05
CA SER A 376 0.74 -25.23 -55.48
C SER A 376 1.69 -24.36 -56.32
N HIS A 377 1.99 -23.15 -55.87
CA HIS A 377 2.90 -22.21 -56.50
C HIS A 377 4.37 -22.33 -56.05
N GLY A 378 4.73 -23.41 -55.32
CA GLY A 378 6.12 -23.66 -54.89
C GLY A 378 6.58 -22.81 -53.69
N THR A 379 5.70 -22.07 -53.08
CA THR A 379 5.98 -21.32 -51.85
C THR A 379 5.76 -22.19 -50.60
N ILE A 380 6.32 -21.77 -49.49
CA ILE A 380 6.23 -22.45 -48.20
C ILE A 380 5.43 -21.59 -47.24
N THR A 381 4.46 -22.18 -46.57
CA THR A 381 3.60 -21.47 -45.59
C THR A 381 3.76 -22.06 -44.20
N ASN A 382 3.70 -21.20 -43.19
CA ASN A 382 3.60 -21.55 -41.79
C ASN A 382 2.41 -20.83 -41.15
N LEU A 383 1.74 -21.52 -40.24
CA LEU A 383 0.58 -20.97 -39.51
C LEU A 383 1.04 -20.36 -38.19
N TYR A 384 0.59 -19.16 -37.91
CA TYR A 384 0.90 -18.39 -36.70
C TYR A 384 -0.32 -17.87 -36.02
N ASN A 385 -0.28 -17.86 -34.70
CA ASN A 385 -1.19 -17.13 -33.86
C ASN A 385 -0.55 -15.79 -33.48
N ILE A 386 -1.25 -14.70 -33.64
CA ILE A 386 -0.82 -13.37 -33.22
C ILE A 386 -1.73 -12.87 -32.09
N SER A 387 -1.12 -12.29 -31.07
CA SER A 387 -1.79 -11.52 -30.03
C SER A 387 -1.18 -10.13 -30.00
N VAL A 388 -1.98 -9.11 -30.24
CA VAL A 388 -1.58 -7.69 -30.21
C VAL A 388 -2.28 -7.00 -29.08
N ILE A 389 -1.52 -6.35 -28.22
CA ILE A 389 -2.00 -5.66 -27.02
C ILE A 389 -1.85 -4.16 -27.22
N ASN A 390 -2.96 -3.45 -27.03
CA ASN A 390 -3.00 -2.00 -27.02
C ASN A 390 -2.95 -1.47 -25.59
N LYS A 391 -1.88 -0.78 -25.26
CA LYS A 391 -1.66 -0.15 -23.95
C LYS A 391 -2.11 1.32 -23.92
N THR A 392 -2.75 1.78 -25.00
CA THR A 392 -3.24 3.16 -25.13
C THR A 392 -4.76 3.23 -25.08
N ASN A 393 -5.29 4.43 -24.88
CA ASN A 393 -6.73 4.69 -24.87
C ASN A 393 -7.30 5.01 -26.28
N ARG A 394 -6.60 4.65 -27.36
CA ARG A 394 -7.03 4.88 -28.74
C ARG A 394 -7.12 3.56 -29.51
N PRO A 395 -8.20 3.32 -30.26
CA PRO A 395 -8.29 2.15 -31.12
C PRO A 395 -7.42 2.35 -32.38
N TYR A 396 -6.87 1.25 -32.91
CA TYR A 396 -6.07 1.25 -34.13
C TYR A 396 -6.61 0.20 -35.13
N PRO A 397 -6.83 0.55 -36.41
CA PRO A 397 -6.90 -0.44 -37.47
C PRO A 397 -5.48 -1.00 -37.67
N ILE A 398 -5.32 -2.33 -37.70
CA ILE A 398 -4.01 -2.95 -37.86
C ILE A 398 -3.92 -3.81 -39.10
N THR A 399 -2.75 -3.74 -39.75
CA THR A 399 -2.34 -4.60 -40.86
C THR A 399 -1.03 -5.26 -40.53
N LEU A 400 -0.85 -6.51 -40.97
CA LEU A 400 0.37 -7.28 -40.74
C LEU A 400 1.18 -7.33 -42.00
N ARG A 401 2.53 -7.16 -41.89
CA ARG A 401 3.45 -7.33 -43.01
C ARG A 401 4.72 -8.04 -42.52
N VAL A 402 5.28 -8.87 -43.38
CA VAL A 402 6.62 -9.42 -43.14
C VAL A 402 7.65 -8.32 -43.42
N LEU A 403 8.49 -8.00 -42.44
CA LEU A 403 9.56 -7.01 -42.55
C LEU A 403 10.83 -7.67 -43.10
N GLU A 404 11.13 -8.86 -42.61
CA GLU A 404 12.30 -9.67 -43.03
C GLU A 404 11.90 -11.15 -43.08
N PRO A 405 12.18 -11.82 -44.23
CA PRO A 405 12.63 -11.29 -45.51
C PRO A 405 11.53 -10.52 -46.26
N ALA A 406 11.90 -9.48 -47.01
CA ALA A 406 10.94 -8.55 -47.66
C ALA A 406 10.01 -9.20 -48.71
N GLN A 407 10.32 -10.42 -49.16
CA GLN A 407 9.53 -11.22 -50.11
C GLN A 407 8.34 -11.95 -49.45
N GLY A 408 8.21 -11.84 -48.12
CA GLY A 408 7.17 -12.55 -47.37
C GLY A 408 5.78 -11.91 -47.54
N GLN A 409 4.76 -12.74 -47.67
CA GLN A 409 3.36 -12.35 -47.71
C GLN A 409 2.60 -12.88 -46.51
N ILE A 410 1.56 -12.17 -46.08
CA ILE A 410 0.70 -12.60 -44.98
C ILE A 410 -0.74 -12.65 -45.46
N SER A 411 -1.38 -13.79 -45.19
CA SER A 411 -2.83 -13.97 -45.39
C SER A 411 -3.49 -14.27 -44.05
N LEU A 412 -4.48 -13.45 -43.69
CA LEU A 412 -5.25 -13.64 -42.47
C LEU A 412 -6.26 -14.78 -42.65
N VAL A 413 -6.51 -15.53 -41.59
CA VAL A 413 -7.48 -16.63 -41.58
C VAL A 413 -8.77 -16.11 -40.95
N GLY A 414 -9.88 -16.26 -41.69
CA GLY A 414 -11.24 -15.94 -41.19
C GLY A 414 -11.67 -14.47 -41.21
N THR A 415 -10.72 -13.53 -41.34
CA THR A 415 -11.02 -12.08 -41.37
C THR A 415 -10.11 -11.36 -42.34
N ASN A 416 -10.62 -10.33 -43.02
CA ASN A 416 -9.79 -9.51 -43.93
C ASN A 416 -9.13 -8.32 -43.25
N SER A 417 -9.50 -8.00 -42.01
CA SER A 417 -8.93 -6.87 -41.23
C SER A 417 -8.98 -7.14 -39.75
N LEU A 418 -7.94 -6.71 -39.05
CA LEU A 418 -7.88 -6.75 -37.61
C LEU A 418 -8.08 -5.35 -37.04
N ARG A 419 -8.91 -5.24 -36.00
CA ARG A 419 -9.14 -4.00 -35.27
C ARG A 419 -8.64 -4.16 -33.84
N LEU A 420 -7.75 -3.27 -33.45
CA LEU A 420 -7.19 -3.27 -32.12
C LEU A 420 -7.97 -2.27 -31.27
N PRO A 421 -8.85 -2.71 -30.33
CA PRO A 421 -9.63 -1.81 -29.51
C PRO A 421 -8.72 -1.02 -28.56
N ALA A 422 -9.23 0.13 -28.07
CA ALA A 422 -8.59 0.87 -27.01
C ALA A 422 -8.48 -0.04 -25.75
N GLN A 423 -7.33 -0.04 -25.11
CA GLN A 423 -7.07 -0.80 -23.88
C GLN A 423 -7.40 -2.30 -23.99
N GLY A 424 -7.29 -2.87 -25.19
CA GLY A 424 -7.73 -4.23 -25.46
C GLY A 424 -6.67 -5.10 -26.10
N ILE A 425 -7.04 -6.35 -26.29
CA ILE A 425 -6.23 -7.38 -26.95
C ILE A 425 -6.98 -7.81 -28.20
N THR A 426 -6.25 -8.00 -29.30
CA THR A 426 -6.77 -8.60 -30.51
C THR A 426 -5.94 -9.83 -30.82
N GLU A 427 -6.61 -10.94 -30.97
CA GLU A 427 -6.00 -12.20 -31.39
C GLU A 427 -6.41 -12.51 -32.82
N GLY A 428 -5.53 -13.16 -33.54
CA GLY A 428 -5.77 -13.56 -34.91
C GLY A 428 -4.87 -14.72 -35.32
N VAL A 429 -5.23 -15.35 -36.41
CA VAL A 429 -4.48 -16.43 -37.02
C VAL A 429 -4.12 -16.01 -38.44
N PHE A 430 -2.89 -16.26 -38.85
CA PHE A 430 -2.44 -15.92 -40.19
C PHE A 430 -1.43 -16.93 -40.73
N PHE A 431 -1.41 -17.05 -42.04
CA PHE A 431 -0.34 -17.73 -42.76
C PHE A 431 0.72 -16.72 -43.15
N ALA A 432 1.99 -17.03 -42.85
CA ALA A 432 3.12 -16.37 -43.47
C ALA A 432 3.64 -17.27 -44.62
N GLU A 433 3.76 -16.67 -45.79
CA GLU A 433 4.19 -17.33 -47.00
C GLU A 433 5.51 -16.75 -47.48
N LEU A 434 6.47 -17.63 -47.75
CA LEU A 434 7.81 -17.29 -48.28
C LEU A 434 8.13 -18.10 -49.51
N PRO A 435 8.71 -17.49 -50.56
CA PRO A 435 9.22 -18.21 -51.68
C PRO A 435 10.43 -19.07 -51.24
N ARG A 436 10.57 -20.23 -51.82
CA ARG A 436 11.66 -21.17 -51.45
C ARG A 436 13.05 -20.56 -51.57
N THR A 437 13.22 -19.63 -52.51
CA THR A 437 14.46 -18.89 -52.77
C THR A 437 14.87 -17.96 -51.64
N ALA A 438 13.92 -17.51 -50.81
CA ALA A 438 14.16 -16.66 -49.65
C ALA A 438 14.55 -17.44 -48.39
N LEU A 439 14.47 -18.78 -48.43
CA LEU A 439 14.82 -19.65 -47.30
C LEU A 439 16.30 -20.05 -47.38
N GLN A 440 17.10 -19.56 -46.44
CA GLN A 440 18.53 -19.89 -46.33
C GLN A 440 18.80 -21.04 -45.33
N ARG A 441 17.87 -21.32 -44.43
CA ARG A 441 17.99 -22.35 -43.38
C ARG A 441 16.64 -22.99 -43.11
N THR A 442 16.65 -24.23 -42.65
CA THR A 442 15.47 -24.99 -42.22
C THR A 442 14.66 -24.26 -41.12
N ASN A 443 15.34 -23.47 -40.30
CA ASN A 443 14.75 -22.67 -39.22
C ASN A 443 15.29 -21.23 -39.33
N GLN A 444 14.52 -20.35 -39.98
CA GLN A 444 14.91 -18.97 -40.26
C GLN A 444 14.14 -18.03 -39.32
N LYS A 445 14.81 -17.01 -38.77
CA LYS A 445 14.15 -15.93 -38.07
C LYS A 445 13.43 -15.03 -39.08
N ILE A 446 12.18 -14.67 -38.78
CA ILE A 446 11.41 -13.70 -39.55
C ILE A 446 10.95 -12.60 -38.60
N ARG A 447 10.84 -11.37 -39.14
CA ARG A 447 10.28 -10.22 -38.44
C ARG A 447 8.95 -9.87 -39.04
N ILE A 448 7.92 -9.73 -38.17
CA ILE A 448 6.57 -9.37 -38.55
C ILE A 448 6.28 -8.00 -37.97
N GLY A 449 5.91 -7.06 -38.81
CA GLY A 449 5.51 -5.73 -38.44
C GLY A 449 4.00 -5.60 -38.32
N VAL A 450 3.54 -4.94 -37.27
CA VAL A 450 2.16 -4.51 -37.10
C VAL A 450 2.08 -3.04 -37.43
N PHE A 451 1.27 -2.70 -38.42
CA PHE A 451 1.13 -1.34 -38.94
C PHE A 451 -0.26 -0.78 -38.64
N SER A 452 -0.32 0.52 -38.39
CA SER A 452 -1.56 1.28 -38.43
C SER A 452 -1.46 2.33 -39.56
N GLY A 453 -2.12 2.06 -40.67
CA GLY A 453 -1.86 2.78 -41.92
C GLY A 453 -0.39 2.63 -42.35
N PRO A 454 0.34 3.72 -42.60
CA PRO A 454 1.76 3.67 -42.97
C PRO A 454 2.71 3.49 -41.79
N LYS A 455 2.25 3.70 -40.54
CA LYS A 455 3.10 3.73 -39.37
C LYS A 455 3.29 2.34 -38.78
N LEU A 456 4.54 1.93 -38.60
CA LEU A 456 4.90 0.73 -37.79
C LEU A 456 4.64 1.03 -36.31
N ILE A 457 3.77 0.24 -35.67
CA ILE A 457 3.39 0.43 -34.27
C ILE A 457 3.95 -0.64 -33.34
N ALA A 458 4.22 -1.83 -33.86
CA ALA A 458 4.87 -2.91 -33.11
C ALA A 458 5.55 -3.89 -34.08
N GLU A 459 6.55 -4.60 -33.60
CA GLU A 459 7.17 -5.71 -34.33
C GLU A 459 7.32 -6.95 -33.43
N ALA A 460 7.30 -8.12 -34.06
CA ALA A 460 7.50 -9.38 -33.40
C ALA A 460 8.48 -10.27 -34.18
N ASN A 461 9.37 -10.90 -33.45
CA ASN A 461 10.33 -11.88 -34.00
C ASN A 461 9.76 -13.29 -33.79
N THR A 462 9.77 -14.10 -34.84
CA THR A 462 9.37 -15.50 -34.77
C THR A 462 10.27 -16.36 -35.66
N LYS A 463 10.07 -17.69 -35.61
CA LYS A 463 10.84 -18.63 -36.40
C LYS A 463 9.96 -19.21 -37.50
N PHE A 464 10.47 -19.24 -38.73
CA PHE A 464 9.85 -19.83 -39.88
C PHE A 464 10.55 -21.16 -40.22
N LEU A 465 9.75 -22.22 -40.38
CA LEU A 465 10.28 -23.55 -40.74
C LEU A 465 10.13 -23.80 -42.24
N GLY A 466 11.18 -24.25 -42.86
CA GLY A 466 11.22 -24.67 -44.24
C GLY A 466 11.78 -26.10 -44.40
N PRO A 467 11.73 -26.67 -45.61
CA PRO A 467 12.35 -27.96 -45.90
C PRO A 467 13.86 -27.89 -45.68
N ALA A 468 14.45 -29.04 -45.35
CA ALA A 468 15.89 -29.17 -45.38
C ALA A 468 16.40 -28.94 -46.82
N GLN A 469 17.46 -28.18 -46.96
CA GLN A 469 18.15 -27.95 -48.24
C GLN A 469 18.87 -29.21 -48.68
#